data_e0ce5af4b4e8c11ed85cc5491a2319d9
#
_entry.id   e0ce5af4b4e8c11ed85cc5491a2319d9
#
_cell.length_a   1.000
_cell.length_b   1.000
_cell.length_c   1.000
_cell.angle_alpha   90.00
_cell.angle_beta   90.00
_cell.angle_gamma   90.00
#
_symmetry.space_group_name_H-M   'P 1'
#
loop_
_entity.id
_entity.type
_entity.pdbx_description
1 polymer ?
#
loop_
_entity_poly.entity_id
_entity_poly.type
_entity_poly.pdbx_seq_one_letter_code
_entity_poly.pdbx_strand_id
1 'polypeptide(L)'
;MKKIYRTIISLACLALTFSSCQDWLDLYPSDEIKEEYLFSSGDGFRTALNGIYRKLSTFDLYGSNLTWGIVDAWGQVYDKNRAPTSGSGQAMSKICNFNYKHSELTPTTDAMWNAAWNIIANCNNLIQQAEVADAALF
;
A
#
# COMPACT_ATOMS: atom_id res chain seq x y z
N MET A 1 28.95 -46.79 -32.43
CA MET A 1 29.19 -46.45 -31.01
C MET A 1 29.42 -44.95 -30.82
N LYS A 2 30.34 -44.28 -31.54
CA LYS A 2 30.61 -42.84 -31.36
C LYS A 2 29.40 -41.89 -31.54
N LYS A 3 28.43 -42.19 -32.39
CA LYS A 3 27.21 -41.39 -32.62
C LYS A 3 26.25 -41.47 -31.42
N ILE A 4 26.14 -42.65 -30.81
CA ILE A 4 25.26 -42.89 -29.64
C ILE A 4 25.78 -42.12 -28.41
N TYR A 5 27.11 -42.14 -28.19
CA TYR A 5 27.70 -41.35 -27.10
C TYR A 5 27.50 -39.85 -27.28
N ARG A 6 27.59 -39.32 -28.49
CA ARG A 6 27.32 -37.89 -28.77
C ARG A 6 25.89 -37.50 -28.50
N THR A 7 24.91 -38.36 -28.83
CA THR A 7 23.48 -38.11 -28.55
C THR A 7 23.21 -38.19 -27.04
N ILE A 8 23.80 -39.14 -26.32
CA ILE A 8 23.61 -39.24 -24.87
C ILE A 8 24.19 -38.01 -24.13
N ILE A 9 25.38 -37.55 -24.52
CA ILE A 9 26.03 -36.36 -23.96
C ILE A 9 25.19 -35.11 -24.25
N SER A 10 24.68 -34.96 -25.48
CA SER A 10 23.79 -33.83 -25.83
C SER A 10 22.51 -33.82 -25.04
N LEU A 11 21.90 -35.00 -24.80
CA LEU A 11 20.69 -35.13 -24.00
C LEU A 11 20.92 -34.85 -22.51
N ALA A 12 22.09 -35.29 -21.99
CA ALA A 12 22.51 -35.02 -20.60
C ALA A 12 22.79 -33.51 -20.38
N CYS A 13 23.45 -32.82 -21.32
CA CYS A 13 23.64 -31.38 -21.25
C CYS A 13 22.32 -30.60 -21.31
N LEU A 14 21.37 -31.05 -22.13
CA LEU A 14 20.04 -30.44 -22.21
C LEU A 14 19.25 -30.62 -20.89
N ALA A 15 19.35 -31.77 -20.23
CA ALA A 15 18.73 -32.02 -18.95
C ALA A 15 19.28 -31.14 -17.80
N LEU A 16 20.57 -30.81 -17.84
CA LEU A 16 21.23 -29.96 -16.85
C LEU A 16 20.83 -28.47 -16.97
N THR A 17 20.35 -28.04 -18.13
CA THR A 17 19.88 -26.63 -18.30
C THR A 17 18.49 -26.38 -17.72
N PHE A 18 17.72 -27.43 -17.39
CA PHE A 18 16.41 -27.31 -16.75
C PHE A 18 16.45 -27.30 -15.22
N SER A 19 17.59 -27.52 -14.58
CA SER A 19 17.74 -27.29 -13.15
C SER A 19 17.91 -25.79 -12.88
N SER A 20 16.84 -25.02 -13.10
CA SER A 20 16.74 -23.63 -12.69
C SER A 20 16.75 -23.58 -11.17
N CYS A 21 17.72 -22.92 -10.57
CA CYS A 21 17.73 -22.63 -9.14
C CYS A 21 16.58 -21.66 -8.84
N GLN A 22 15.46 -22.18 -8.41
CA GLN A 22 14.25 -21.41 -8.07
C GLN A 22 14.52 -20.48 -6.87
N ASP A 23 15.35 -20.93 -5.92
CA ASP A 23 15.70 -20.17 -4.71
C ASP A 23 16.56 -18.92 -4.96
N TRP A 24 17.25 -18.80 -6.12
CA TRP A 24 18.06 -17.62 -6.41
C TRP A 24 17.26 -16.43 -6.91
N LEU A 25 16.04 -16.65 -7.39
CA LEU A 25 15.13 -15.59 -7.85
C LEU A 25 14.23 -15.06 -6.72
N ASP A 26 14.17 -15.73 -5.59
CA ASP A 26 13.45 -15.29 -4.39
C ASP A 26 14.26 -14.27 -3.57
N LEU A 27 14.68 -13.19 -4.22
CA LEU A 27 15.28 -12.03 -3.55
C LEU A 27 14.16 -11.19 -2.93
N TYR A 28 13.91 -11.44 -1.65
CA TYR A 28 13.08 -10.52 -0.85
C TYR A 28 13.94 -9.36 -0.35
N PRO A 29 13.46 -8.10 -0.43
CA PRO A 29 14.10 -6.98 0.24
C PRO A 29 14.27 -7.32 1.72
N SER A 30 15.44 -7.03 2.29
CA SER A 30 15.77 -7.38 3.67
C SER A 30 14.95 -6.59 4.72
N ASP A 31 14.21 -5.60 4.28
CA ASP A 31 13.35 -4.70 5.06
C ASP A 31 11.85 -5.04 4.97
N GLU A 32 11.47 -6.04 4.15
CA GLU A 32 10.10 -6.53 4.06
C GLU A 32 9.89 -7.79 4.91
N ILE A 33 8.90 -7.74 5.79
CA ILE A 33 8.45 -8.90 6.55
C ILE A 33 7.56 -9.73 5.63
N LYS A 34 7.91 -11.01 5.41
CA LYS A 34 7.04 -11.92 4.66
C LYS A 34 5.69 -12.03 5.35
N GLU A 35 4.62 -12.01 4.57
CA GLU A 35 3.25 -12.09 5.06
C GLU A 35 3.01 -13.32 5.94
N GLU A 36 3.57 -14.46 5.56
CA GLU A 36 3.51 -15.70 6.32
C GLU A 36 4.09 -15.57 7.74
N TYR A 37 5.18 -14.81 7.91
CA TYR A 37 5.76 -14.54 9.23
C TYR A 37 4.93 -13.53 10.01
N LEU A 38 4.41 -12.50 9.35
CA LEU A 38 3.60 -11.48 10.01
C LEU A 38 2.36 -12.11 10.65
N PHE A 39 1.66 -12.97 9.92
CA PHE A 39 0.41 -13.59 10.38
C PHE A 39 0.60 -14.95 11.07
N SER A 40 1.83 -15.31 11.43
CA SER A 40 2.10 -16.53 12.19
C SER A 40 1.88 -16.39 13.71
N SER A 41 1.59 -15.18 14.21
CA SER A 41 1.42 -14.90 15.64
C SER A 41 0.40 -13.80 15.89
N GLY A 42 -0.23 -13.81 17.06
CA GLY A 42 -1.16 -12.76 17.50
C GLY A 42 -0.51 -11.37 17.55
N ASP A 43 0.76 -11.27 17.90
CA ASP A 43 1.51 -10.01 17.86
C ASP A 43 1.71 -9.50 16.44
N GLY A 44 1.85 -10.39 15.47
CA GLY A 44 1.90 -10.02 14.05
C GLY A 44 0.59 -9.42 13.57
N PHE A 45 -0.56 -10.02 13.92
CA PHE A 45 -1.88 -9.44 13.64
C PHE A 45 -2.05 -8.06 14.28
N ARG A 46 -1.63 -7.90 15.53
CA ARG A 46 -1.64 -6.60 16.22
C ARG A 46 -0.76 -5.57 15.54
N THR A 47 0.41 -5.99 15.07
CA THR A 47 1.34 -5.13 14.31
C THR A 47 0.73 -4.67 12.99
N ALA A 48 0.09 -5.56 12.25
CA ALA A 48 -0.62 -5.24 11.02
C ALA A 48 -1.77 -4.24 11.27
N LEU A 49 -2.58 -4.47 12.31
CA LEU A 49 -3.65 -3.57 12.72
C LEU A 49 -3.11 -2.17 13.11
N ASN A 50 -2.04 -2.11 13.88
CA ASN A 50 -1.38 -0.85 14.23
C ASN A 50 -0.85 -0.12 12.98
N GLY A 51 -0.36 -0.86 12.00
CA GLY A 51 0.05 -0.33 10.70
C GLY A 51 -1.11 0.34 9.96
N ILE A 52 -2.31 -0.25 9.99
CA ILE A 52 -3.54 0.31 9.42
C ILE A 52 -3.91 1.62 10.14
N TYR A 53 -3.94 1.65 11.47
CA TYR A 53 -4.19 2.87 12.24
C TYR A 53 -3.16 3.96 11.97
N ARG A 54 -1.88 3.60 11.84
CA ARG A 54 -0.83 4.54 11.48
C ARG A 54 -1.05 5.16 10.10
N LYS A 55 -1.51 4.37 9.12
CA LYS A 55 -1.87 4.89 7.79
C LYS A 55 -3.10 5.80 7.84
N LEU A 56 -4.10 5.47 8.65
CA LEU A 56 -5.27 6.34 8.88
C LEU A 56 -4.87 7.71 9.46
N SER A 57 -3.84 7.76 10.30
CA SER A 57 -3.38 9.00 10.93
C SER A 57 -2.46 9.85 10.05
N THR A 58 -2.25 9.49 8.78
CA THR A 58 -1.44 10.30 7.85
C THR A 58 -2.15 11.60 7.47
N PHE A 59 -1.37 12.57 6.97
CA PHE A 59 -1.85 13.88 6.54
C PHE A 59 -3.00 13.79 5.52
N ASP A 60 -2.91 12.83 4.60
CA ASP A 60 -3.89 12.64 3.54
C ASP A 60 -5.28 12.22 4.06
N LEU A 61 -5.36 11.69 5.27
CA LEU A 61 -6.59 11.23 5.89
C LEU A 61 -6.88 11.96 7.21
N TYR A 62 -6.97 11.21 8.31
CA TYR A 62 -7.37 11.75 9.62
C TYR A 62 -6.29 12.62 10.31
N GLY A 63 -5.04 12.57 9.85
CA GLY A 63 -4.00 13.48 10.34
C GLY A 63 -4.24 14.94 9.94
N SER A 64 -4.98 15.19 8.86
CA SER A 64 -5.34 16.54 8.43
C SER A 64 -6.62 16.59 7.59
N ASN A 65 -6.62 16.01 6.38
CA ASN A 65 -7.63 16.28 5.37
C ASN A 65 -9.05 15.90 5.80
N LEU A 66 -9.25 14.81 6.54
CA LEU A 66 -10.54 14.36 7.02
C LEU A 66 -10.91 14.92 8.42
N THR A 67 -10.11 15.82 8.97
CA THR A 67 -10.34 16.45 10.25
C THR A 67 -10.45 17.97 10.08
N TRP A 68 -9.33 18.68 10.25
CA TRP A 68 -9.26 20.14 10.21
C TRP A 68 -8.81 20.70 8.84
N GLY A 69 -8.60 19.85 7.83
CA GLY A 69 -8.19 20.25 6.49
C GLY A 69 -9.37 20.47 5.53
N ILE A 70 -9.51 19.57 4.54
CA ILE A 70 -10.49 19.69 3.47
C ILE A 70 -11.92 19.67 3.99
N VAL A 71 -12.23 18.85 5.00
CA VAL A 71 -13.59 18.73 5.56
C VAL A 71 -14.04 20.06 6.17
N ASP A 72 -13.17 20.72 6.93
CA ASP A 72 -13.46 22.02 7.52
C ASP A 72 -13.56 23.12 6.45
N ALA A 73 -12.78 23.02 5.37
CA ALA A 73 -12.91 23.92 4.24
C ALA A 73 -14.25 23.76 3.51
N TRP A 74 -14.72 22.52 3.33
CA TRP A 74 -16.07 22.24 2.81
C TRP A 74 -17.18 22.74 3.74
N GLY A 75 -16.96 22.60 5.04
CA GLY A 75 -17.85 23.13 6.07
C GLY A 75 -17.82 24.64 6.21
N GLN A 76 -17.01 25.35 5.40
CA GLN A 76 -16.83 26.81 5.45
C GLN A 76 -16.39 27.34 6.83
N VAL A 77 -15.63 26.53 7.56
CA VAL A 77 -15.07 26.91 8.87
C VAL A 77 -13.96 27.96 8.70
N TYR A 78 -13.26 27.92 7.55
CA TYR A 78 -12.19 28.88 7.25
C TYR A 78 -12.70 30.13 6.54
N ASP A 79 -12.12 31.28 6.91
CA ASP A 79 -12.36 32.52 6.19
C ASP A 79 -11.74 32.46 4.79
N LYS A 80 -12.60 32.38 3.78
CA LYS A 80 -12.19 32.32 2.37
C LYS A 80 -11.32 33.49 1.91
N ASN A 81 -11.42 34.65 2.56
CA ASN A 81 -10.65 35.84 2.20
C ASN A 81 -9.22 35.77 2.75
N ARG A 82 -8.95 34.87 3.71
CA ARG A 82 -7.64 34.63 4.29
C ARG A 82 -6.98 33.36 3.80
N ALA A 83 -7.68 32.56 2.99
CA ALA A 83 -7.13 31.34 2.45
C ALA A 83 -5.95 31.67 1.49
N PRO A 84 -4.83 30.93 1.58
CA PRO A 84 -3.69 31.17 0.69
C PRO A 84 -4.08 30.97 -0.78
N THR A 85 -3.65 31.90 -1.63
CA THR A 85 -3.95 31.86 -3.07
C THR A 85 -2.82 31.26 -3.91
N SER A 86 -1.74 30.86 -3.27
CA SER A 86 -0.57 30.27 -3.94
C SER A 86 0.07 29.17 -3.07
N GLY A 87 0.89 28.35 -3.67
CA GLY A 87 1.58 27.24 -3.02
C GLY A 87 0.62 26.15 -2.53
N SER A 88 1.01 25.41 -1.49
CA SER A 88 0.24 24.27 -0.94
C SER A 88 -1.14 24.63 -0.39
N GLY A 89 -1.39 25.91 -0.11
CA GLY A 89 -2.69 26.38 0.35
C GLY A 89 -3.70 26.69 -0.75
N GLN A 90 -3.31 26.63 -2.02
CA GLN A 90 -4.17 26.98 -3.14
C GLN A 90 -5.37 26.05 -3.28
N ALA A 91 -5.18 24.74 -3.06
CA ALA A 91 -6.26 23.77 -3.05
C ALA A 91 -7.33 24.13 -2.01
N MET A 92 -6.91 24.51 -0.79
CA MET A 92 -7.80 24.96 0.28
C MET A 92 -8.61 26.18 -0.11
N SER A 93 -7.95 27.20 -0.72
CA SER A 93 -8.64 28.40 -1.22
C SER A 93 -9.70 28.07 -2.28
N LYS A 94 -9.43 27.12 -3.20
CA LYS A 94 -10.40 26.68 -4.20
C LYS A 94 -11.61 26.01 -3.56
N ILE A 95 -11.39 25.15 -2.57
CA ILE A 95 -12.45 24.46 -1.83
C ILE A 95 -13.34 25.48 -1.08
N CYS A 96 -12.73 26.42 -0.35
CA CYS A 96 -13.48 27.48 0.36
C CYS A 96 -14.31 28.36 -0.59
N ASN A 97 -13.96 28.43 -1.86
CA ASN A 97 -14.70 29.14 -2.88
C ASN A 97 -15.59 28.24 -3.77
N PHE A 98 -15.82 26.99 -3.37
CA PHE A 98 -16.61 25.98 -4.08
C PHE A 98 -16.13 25.72 -5.53
N ASN A 99 -14.85 25.96 -5.81
CA ASN A 99 -14.26 25.70 -7.12
C ASN A 99 -13.66 24.29 -7.17
N TYR A 100 -14.50 23.28 -7.29
CA TYR A 100 -14.13 21.87 -7.23
C TYR A 100 -13.57 21.31 -8.56
N LYS A 101 -13.63 22.05 -9.64
CA LYS A 101 -13.12 21.60 -10.95
C LYS A 101 -11.68 22.04 -11.21
N HIS A 102 -11.03 22.65 -10.23
CA HIS A 102 -9.68 23.19 -10.43
C HIS A 102 -8.63 22.08 -10.37
N SER A 103 -7.69 22.08 -11.33
CA SER A 103 -6.63 21.07 -11.44
C SER A 103 -5.73 20.96 -10.19
N GLU A 104 -5.69 22.00 -9.37
CA GLU A 104 -4.91 22.02 -8.13
C GLU A 104 -5.53 21.20 -7.00
N LEU A 105 -6.80 20.80 -7.14
CA LEU A 105 -7.47 19.90 -6.20
C LEU A 105 -7.12 18.43 -6.46
N THR A 106 -6.87 18.09 -7.72
CA THR A 106 -6.63 16.72 -8.16
C THR A 106 -5.55 16.00 -7.35
N PRO A 107 -4.35 16.58 -7.14
CA PRO A 107 -3.32 15.89 -6.36
C PRO A 107 -3.76 15.56 -4.93
N THR A 108 -4.50 16.46 -4.28
CA THR A 108 -4.95 16.24 -2.91
C THR A 108 -6.07 15.20 -2.84
N THR A 109 -7.03 15.26 -3.75
CA THR A 109 -8.11 14.27 -3.81
C THR A 109 -7.61 12.89 -4.20
N ASP A 110 -6.66 12.81 -5.12
CA ASP A 110 -6.01 11.56 -5.52
C ASP A 110 -5.20 10.96 -4.37
N ALA A 111 -4.47 11.78 -3.60
CA ALA A 111 -3.76 11.31 -2.42
C ALA A 111 -4.70 10.73 -1.37
N MET A 112 -5.82 11.42 -1.07
CA MET A 112 -6.86 10.93 -0.16
C MET A 112 -7.47 9.60 -0.66
N TRP A 113 -7.83 9.55 -1.93
CA TRP A 113 -8.41 8.37 -2.56
C TRP A 113 -7.47 7.17 -2.49
N ASN A 114 -6.23 7.35 -2.92
CA ASN A 114 -5.22 6.30 -2.91
C ASN A 114 -4.91 5.81 -1.49
N ALA A 115 -4.79 6.73 -0.53
CA ALA A 115 -4.57 6.38 0.88
C ALA A 115 -5.75 5.58 1.45
N ALA A 116 -6.99 5.99 1.18
CA ALA A 116 -8.20 5.29 1.64
C ALA A 116 -8.29 3.87 1.05
N TRP A 117 -8.10 3.72 -0.26
CA TRP A 117 -8.13 2.41 -0.91
C TRP A 117 -7.00 1.48 -0.46
N ASN A 118 -5.82 2.03 -0.20
CA ASN A 118 -4.72 1.25 0.36
C ASN A 118 -5.08 0.70 1.75
N ILE A 119 -5.74 1.50 2.59
CA ILE A 119 -6.21 1.06 3.91
C ILE A 119 -7.27 -0.02 3.78
N ILE A 120 -8.26 0.16 2.90
CA ILE A 120 -9.30 -0.85 2.65
C ILE A 120 -8.67 -2.18 2.22
N ALA A 121 -7.68 -2.16 1.32
CA ALA A 121 -6.97 -3.36 0.91
C ALA A 121 -6.25 -4.04 2.07
N ASN A 122 -5.55 -3.28 2.93
CA ASN A 122 -4.89 -3.84 4.11
C ASN A 122 -5.90 -4.38 5.15
N CYS A 123 -7.05 -3.73 5.33
CA CYS A 123 -8.12 -4.25 6.19
C CYS A 123 -8.67 -5.58 5.67
N ASN A 124 -8.94 -5.66 4.37
CA ASN A 124 -9.44 -6.88 3.75
C ASN A 124 -8.43 -8.03 3.88
N ASN A 125 -7.15 -7.74 3.66
CA ASN A 125 -6.11 -8.73 3.86
C ASN A 125 -6.05 -9.19 5.32
N LEU A 126 -6.05 -8.27 6.28
CA LEU A 126 -6.04 -8.62 7.71
C LEU A 126 -7.23 -9.51 8.10
N ILE A 127 -8.44 -9.21 7.60
CA ILE A 127 -9.64 -10.00 7.83
C ILE A 127 -9.47 -11.40 7.22
N GLN A 128 -9.03 -11.48 5.97
CA GLN A 128 -8.82 -12.75 5.27
C GLN A 128 -7.81 -13.63 6.00
N GLN A 129 -6.71 -13.05 6.48
CA GLN A 129 -5.71 -13.79 7.26
C GLN A 129 -6.25 -14.25 8.63
N ALA A 130 -7.09 -13.43 9.26
CA ALA A 130 -7.73 -13.80 10.54
C ALA A 130 -8.75 -14.93 10.40
N GLU A 131 -9.45 -15.02 9.25
CA GLU A 131 -10.42 -16.10 8.99
C GLU A 131 -9.76 -17.48 8.84
N VAL A 132 -8.51 -17.52 8.37
CA VAL A 132 -7.76 -18.78 8.16
C VAL A 132 -6.79 -19.10 9.31
N ALA A 133 -6.60 -18.17 10.23
CA ALA A 133 -5.70 -18.32 11.37
C ALA A 133 -6.27 -19.30 12.41
N ASP A 134 -5.37 -19.99 13.11
CA ASP A 134 -5.76 -20.82 14.25
C ASP A 134 -6.30 -19.92 15.39
N ALA A 135 -7.49 -20.29 15.93
CA ALA A 135 -8.09 -19.57 17.06
C ALA A 135 -7.18 -19.51 18.31
N ALA A 136 -6.20 -20.39 18.40
CA ALA A 136 -5.20 -20.38 19.48
C ALA A 136 -4.22 -19.19 19.40
N LEU A 137 -4.21 -18.45 18.28
CA LEU A 137 -3.35 -17.26 18.11
C LEU A 137 -3.92 -15.99 18.76
N PHE A 138 -5.20 -16.00 19.13
CA PHE A 138 -5.93 -14.89 19.72
C PHE A 138 -6.36 -15.20 21.15
#